data_1a6c84c30451949d285b6da2361e4231
#
_entry.id   1a6c84c30451949d285b6da2361e4231
#
_cell.length_a   1.000
_cell.length_b   1.000
_cell.length_c   1.000
_cell.angle_alpha   90.00
_cell.angle_beta   90.00
_cell.angle_gamma   90.00
#
_symmetry.space_group_name_H-M   'P 1'
#
loop_
_entity.id
_entity.type
_entity.pdbx_description
1 polymer ?
#
loop_
_entity_poly.entity_id
_entity_poly.type
_entity_poly.pdbx_seq_one_letter_code
_entity_poly.pdbx_strand_id
1 'polypeptide(L)'
;MNTSTFHWSCRHTWKRSAKNTAWCVLGCAIGDFGTILFFQLTQIPFPVLGIMILAIINGLITSIILETIILMTQEFNFINAFKTASGMSLISMISMEIMMNLTDYVLTGGAILTWWVVPIMLIVGFLTPWPYNYWRLKKFGINCH
;
A
#
# COMPACT_ATOMS: atom_id res chain seq x y z
N MET A 1 -4.60 22.01 28.34
CA MET A 1 -4.52 20.71 27.64
C MET A 1 -5.78 20.53 26.80
N ASN A 2 -5.68 20.81 25.53
CA ASN A 2 -6.80 20.50 24.64
C ASN A 2 -6.80 18.99 24.39
N THR A 3 -7.60 18.26 25.11
CA THR A 3 -8.01 16.92 24.71
C THR A 3 -8.91 17.10 23.49
N SER A 4 -8.31 17.28 22.33
CA SER A 4 -9.06 17.21 21.09
C SER A 4 -9.60 15.80 20.99
N THR A 5 -10.89 15.67 21.27
CA THR A 5 -11.61 14.42 21.09
C THR A 5 -11.36 13.95 19.65
N PHE A 6 -10.81 12.74 19.52
CA PHE A 6 -10.51 12.17 18.21
C PHE A 6 -11.81 11.91 17.46
N HIS A 7 -12.09 12.71 16.42
CA HIS A 7 -13.30 12.58 15.63
C HIS A 7 -13.01 11.85 14.31
N TRP A 8 -13.70 10.74 14.09
CA TRP A 8 -13.65 9.97 12.84
C TRP A 8 -14.47 10.58 11.71
N SER A 9 -15.11 11.73 11.94
CA SER A 9 -16.09 12.33 11.02
C SER A 9 -15.52 13.37 10.06
N CYS A 10 -14.20 13.56 10.01
CA CYS A 10 -13.62 14.58 9.14
C CYS A 10 -13.54 14.11 7.68
N ARG A 11 -14.49 14.56 6.86
CA ARG A 11 -14.56 14.22 5.43
C ARG A 11 -13.31 14.61 4.65
N HIS A 12 -12.72 15.75 4.97
CA HIS A 12 -11.50 16.22 4.30
C HIS A 12 -10.32 15.27 4.55
N THR A 13 -10.13 14.83 5.78
CA THR A 13 -9.08 13.89 6.16
C THR A 13 -9.31 12.51 5.51
N TRP A 14 -10.56 12.04 5.43
CA TRP A 14 -10.91 10.81 4.72
C TRP A 14 -10.54 10.87 3.23
N LYS A 15 -10.85 11.98 2.56
CA LYS A 15 -10.46 12.16 1.15
C LYS A 15 -8.96 12.19 0.95
N ARG A 16 -8.24 12.87 1.84
CA ARG A 16 -6.77 12.95 1.76
C ARG A 16 -6.12 11.60 2.02
N SER A 17 -6.60 10.87 3.03
CA SER A 17 -6.11 9.52 3.31
C SER A 17 -6.45 8.54 2.18
N ALA A 18 -7.63 8.65 1.57
CA ALA A 18 -8.00 7.85 0.40
C ALA A 18 -7.07 8.10 -0.79
N LYS A 19 -6.73 9.36 -1.07
CA LYS A 19 -5.78 9.70 -2.14
C LYS A 19 -4.39 9.13 -1.87
N ASN A 20 -3.89 9.26 -0.64
CA ASN A 20 -2.59 8.70 -0.27
C ASN A 20 -2.60 7.17 -0.34
N THR A 21 -3.67 6.55 0.13
CA THR A 21 -3.84 5.09 0.06
C THR A 21 -3.91 4.61 -1.40
N ALA A 22 -4.60 5.33 -2.28
CA ALA A 22 -4.68 4.99 -3.70
C ALA A 22 -3.29 4.99 -4.38
N TRP A 23 -2.45 5.97 -4.09
CA TRP A 23 -1.08 6.02 -4.59
C TRP A 23 -0.23 4.87 -4.03
N CYS A 24 -0.40 4.55 -2.76
CA CYS A 24 0.28 3.44 -2.11
C CYS A 24 -0.14 2.09 -2.73
N VAL A 25 -1.43 1.88 -2.95
CA VAL A 25 -1.96 0.68 -3.64
C VAL A 25 -1.38 0.56 -5.04
N LEU A 26 -1.33 1.65 -5.79
CA LEU A 26 -0.75 1.65 -7.13
C LEU A 26 0.73 1.24 -7.12
N GLY A 27 1.52 1.83 -6.22
CA GLY A 27 2.93 1.49 -6.07
C GLY A 27 3.15 0.03 -5.67
N CYS A 28 2.39 -0.45 -4.68
CA CYS A 28 2.43 -1.84 -4.24
C CYS A 28 2.00 -2.80 -5.37
N ALA A 29 0.92 -2.48 -6.07
CA ALA A 29 0.40 -3.32 -7.16
C ALA A 29 1.39 -3.48 -8.30
N ILE A 30 2.13 -2.46 -8.66
CA ILE A 30 3.14 -2.54 -9.74
C ILE A 30 4.19 -3.61 -9.42
N GLY A 31 4.75 -3.60 -8.21
CA GLY A 31 5.77 -4.58 -7.81
C GLY A 31 5.20 -5.96 -7.53
N ASP A 32 4.09 -6.03 -6.81
CA ASP A 32 3.44 -7.28 -6.43
C ASP A 32 2.92 -8.04 -7.65
N PHE A 33 2.07 -7.41 -8.44
CA PHE A 33 1.50 -8.03 -9.64
C PHE A 33 2.56 -8.31 -10.70
N GLY A 34 3.55 -7.43 -10.85
CA GLY A 34 4.66 -7.66 -11.75
C GLY A 34 5.46 -8.91 -11.40
N THR A 35 5.70 -9.15 -10.11
CA THR A 35 6.39 -10.34 -9.63
C THR A 35 5.58 -11.61 -9.86
N ILE A 36 4.29 -11.61 -9.47
CA ILE A 36 3.41 -12.77 -9.67
C ILE A 36 3.29 -13.09 -11.17
N LEU A 37 3.07 -12.07 -12.00
CA LEU A 37 2.95 -12.21 -13.44
C LEU A 37 4.24 -12.77 -14.07
N PHE A 38 5.40 -12.33 -13.61
CA PHE A 38 6.70 -12.84 -14.07
C PHE A 38 6.82 -14.34 -13.84
N PHE A 39 6.53 -14.83 -12.63
CA PHE A 39 6.58 -16.26 -12.34
C PHE A 39 5.50 -17.04 -13.08
N GLN A 40 4.33 -16.44 -13.26
CA GLN A 40 3.22 -17.07 -14.00
C GLN A 40 3.54 -17.24 -15.48
N LEU A 41 4.20 -16.28 -16.12
CA LEU A 41 4.56 -16.34 -17.53
C LEU A 41 5.78 -17.20 -17.80
N THR A 42 6.77 -17.16 -16.91
CA THR A 42 8.02 -17.93 -17.08
C THR A 42 7.89 -19.38 -16.61
N GLN A 43 6.84 -19.68 -15.83
CA GLN A 43 6.58 -21.02 -15.28
C GLN A 43 7.80 -21.62 -14.53
N ILE A 44 8.61 -20.77 -13.93
CA ILE A 44 9.74 -21.19 -13.10
C ILE A 44 9.21 -21.95 -11.88
N PRO A 45 9.70 -23.18 -11.60
CA PRO A 45 9.26 -23.94 -10.43
C PRO A 45 9.79 -23.30 -9.15
N PHE A 46 8.96 -22.48 -8.52
CA PHE A 46 9.27 -21.78 -7.27
C PHE A 46 8.10 -21.96 -6.28
N PRO A 47 8.38 -22.15 -4.98
CA PRO A 47 7.31 -22.35 -4.01
C PRO A 47 6.40 -21.12 -3.93
N VAL A 48 5.09 -21.35 -3.79
CA VAL A 48 4.08 -20.29 -3.73
C VAL A 48 4.42 -19.25 -2.64
N LEU A 49 4.82 -19.71 -1.46
CA LEU A 49 5.22 -18.83 -0.37
C LEU A 49 6.40 -17.94 -0.75
N GLY A 50 7.38 -18.48 -1.48
CA GLY A 50 8.51 -17.72 -1.99
C GLY A 50 8.10 -16.64 -2.98
N ILE A 51 7.17 -16.94 -3.90
CA ILE A 51 6.61 -15.97 -4.85
C ILE A 51 5.91 -14.85 -4.10
N MET A 52 5.09 -15.19 -3.09
CA MET A 52 4.37 -14.20 -2.28
C MET A 52 5.35 -13.29 -1.52
N ILE A 53 6.39 -13.84 -0.90
CA ILE A 53 7.40 -13.03 -0.20
C ILE A 53 8.12 -12.09 -1.15
N LEU A 54 8.54 -12.57 -2.32
CA LEU A 54 9.17 -11.71 -3.33
C LEU A 54 8.23 -10.65 -3.86
N ALA A 55 6.96 -10.99 -4.08
CA ALA A 55 5.93 -10.04 -4.50
C ALA A 55 5.76 -8.91 -3.47
N ILE A 56 5.67 -9.25 -2.18
CA ILE A 56 5.56 -8.29 -1.08
C ILE A 56 6.80 -7.38 -1.06
N ILE A 57 8.01 -7.94 -1.13
CA ILE A 57 9.25 -7.15 -1.11
C ILE A 57 9.30 -6.20 -2.30
N ASN A 58 9.01 -6.66 -3.49
CA ASN A 58 9.00 -5.82 -4.69
C ASN A 58 7.91 -4.77 -4.65
N GLY A 59 6.72 -5.11 -4.14
CA GLY A 59 5.63 -4.17 -3.92
C GLY A 59 6.02 -3.03 -2.97
N LEU A 60 6.67 -3.37 -1.86
CA LEU A 60 7.20 -2.38 -0.91
C LEU A 60 8.24 -1.47 -1.57
N ILE A 61 9.17 -2.02 -2.32
CA ILE A 61 10.22 -1.25 -3.00
C ILE A 61 9.59 -0.28 -4.01
N THR A 62 8.71 -0.75 -4.87
CA THR A 62 8.06 0.09 -5.89
C THR A 62 7.17 1.15 -5.26
N SER A 63 6.49 0.83 -4.17
CA SER A 63 5.66 1.80 -3.43
C SER A 63 6.51 2.91 -2.80
N ILE A 64 7.61 2.56 -2.14
CA ILE A 64 8.54 3.54 -1.56
C ILE A 64 9.14 4.44 -2.64
N ILE A 65 9.53 3.88 -3.78
CA ILE A 65 10.05 4.65 -4.91
C ILE A 65 9.00 5.63 -5.41
N LEU A 66 7.77 5.16 -5.65
CA LEU A 66 6.68 5.99 -6.15
C LEU A 66 6.33 7.11 -5.18
N GLU A 67 6.19 6.81 -3.89
CA GLU A 67 5.92 7.83 -2.86
C GLU A 67 7.07 8.84 -2.75
N THR A 68 8.32 8.38 -2.83
CA THR A 68 9.48 9.27 -2.81
C THR A 68 9.45 10.24 -3.98
N ILE A 69 9.15 9.76 -5.19
CA ILE A 69 9.02 10.62 -6.38
C ILE A 69 7.90 11.64 -6.19
N ILE A 70 6.73 11.21 -5.69
CA ILE A 70 5.59 12.10 -5.46
C ILE A 70 5.96 13.20 -4.43
N LEU A 71 6.64 12.83 -3.34
CA LEU A 71 7.07 13.80 -2.32
C LEU A 71 8.12 14.76 -2.87
N MET A 72 9.02 14.30 -3.73
CA MET A 72 10.00 15.19 -4.39
C MET A 72 9.32 16.23 -5.29
N THR A 73 8.21 15.89 -5.92
CA THR A 73 7.42 16.88 -6.70
C THR A 73 6.75 17.93 -5.81
N GLN A 74 6.67 17.70 -4.50
CA GLN A 74 6.12 18.61 -3.50
C GLN A 74 7.21 19.42 -2.76
N GLU A 75 8.34 19.63 -3.38
CA GLU A 75 9.48 20.43 -2.86
C GLU A 75 10.25 19.78 -1.70
N PHE A 76 10.10 18.47 -1.48
CA PHE A 76 10.93 17.76 -0.52
C PHE A 76 12.28 17.37 -1.13
N ASN A 77 13.35 17.47 -0.34
CA ASN A 77 14.65 16.92 -0.73
C ASN A 77 14.56 15.39 -0.79
N PHE A 78 15.37 14.76 -1.65
CA PHE A 78 15.38 13.30 -1.81
C PHE A 78 15.49 12.54 -0.47
N ILE A 79 16.42 12.95 0.39
CA ILE A 79 16.64 12.29 1.70
C ILE A 79 15.39 12.38 2.58
N ASN A 80 14.77 13.56 2.65
CA ASN A 80 13.56 13.78 3.46
C ASN A 80 12.35 13.05 2.86
N ALA A 81 12.21 13.07 1.53
CA ALA A 81 11.17 12.33 0.83
C ALA A 81 11.29 10.82 1.09
N PHE A 82 12.49 10.27 0.96
CA PHE A 82 12.75 8.85 1.20
C PHE A 82 12.50 8.45 2.66
N LYS A 83 12.95 9.26 3.62
CA LYS A 83 12.69 9.00 5.05
C LYS A 83 11.20 9.04 5.38
N THR A 84 10.48 9.99 4.79
CA THR A 84 9.02 10.11 5.00
C THR A 84 8.29 8.93 4.39
N ALA A 85 8.62 8.57 3.15
CA ALA A 85 8.01 7.45 2.46
C ALA A 85 8.25 6.13 3.20
N SER A 86 9.49 5.83 3.58
CA SER A 86 9.83 4.58 4.24
C SER A 86 9.41 4.52 5.71
N GLY A 87 9.58 5.61 6.45
CA GLY A 87 9.32 5.63 7.89
C GLY A 87 7.85 5.71 8.26
N MET A 88 7.07 6.51 7.55
CA MET A 88 5.67 6.78 7.91
C MET A 88 4.68 5.81 7.28
N SER A 89 5.00 5.24 6.14
CA SER A 89 4.06 4.41 5.37
C SER A 89 4.31 2.91 5.48
N LEU A 90 5.43 2.49 6.06
CA LEU A 90 5.87 1.10 6.05
C LEU A 90 4.83 0.13 6.66
N ILE A 91 4.25 0.46 7.80
CA ILE A 91 3.24 -0.39 8.47
C ILE A 91 1.99 -0.53 7.59
N SER A 92 1.55 0.57 7.01
CA SER A 92 0.42 0.62 6.08
C SER A 92 0.68 -0.25 4.84
N MET A 93 1.87 -0.13 4.25
CA MET A 93 2.29 -0.90 3.07
C MET A 93 2.36 -2.39 3.37
N ILE A 94 2.98 -2.79 4.47
CA ILE A 94 3.09 -4.21 4.87
C ILE A 94 1.70 -4.81 5.09
N SER A 95 0.81 -4.10 5.79
CA SER A 95 -0.57 -4.56 6.01
C SER A 95 -1.31 -4.76 4.68
N MET A 96 -1.17 -3.81 3.77
CA MET A 96 -1.76 -3.86 2.43
C MET A 96 -1.27 -5.07 1.63
N GLU A 97 0.04 -5.25 1.57
CA GLU A 97 0.67 -6.35 0.82
C GLU A 97 0.27 -7.72 1.36
N ILE A 98 0.27 -7.88 2.69
CA ILE A 98 -0.15 -9.13 3.32
C ILE A 98 -1.61 -9.44 2.96
N MET A 99 -2.51 -8.45 3.04
CA MET A 99 -3.93 -8.66 2.76
C MET A 99 -4.18 -8.92 1.27
N MET A 100 -3.46 -8.27 0.38
CA MET A 100 -3.57 -8.51 -1.07
C MET A 100 -3.12 -9.93 -1.41
N ASN A 101 -1.97 -10.36 -0.91
CA ASN A 101 -1.45 -11.70 -1.17
C ASN A 101 -2.29 -12.80 -0.49
N LEU A 102 -2.79 -12.54 0.72
CA LEU A 102 -3.70 -13.47 1.40
C LEU A 102 -5.00 -13.63 0.62
N THR A 103 -5.53 -12.56 0.06
CA THR A 103 -6.74 -12.57 -0.78
C THR A 103 -6.51 -13.42 -2.03
N ASP A 104 -5.37 -13.23 -2.71
CA ASP A 104 -5.00 -14.05 -3.86
C ASP A 104 -4.92 -15.53 -3.48
N TYR A 105 -4.21 -15.85 -2.42
CA TYR A 105 -4.06 -17.22 -1.93
C TYR A 105 -5.40 -17.88 -1.59
N VAL A 106 -6.29 -17.17 -0.91
CA VAL A 106 -7.62 -17.69 -0.52
C VAL A 106 -8.51 -17.92 -1.74
N LEU A 107 -8.47 -17.04 -2.73
CA LEU A 107 -9.34 -17.10 -3.90
C LEU A 107 -8.82 -18.02 -5.00
N THR A 108 -7.51 -18.13 -5.16
CA THR A 108 -6.90 -18.93 -6.25
C THR A 108 -6.19 -20.20 -5.77
N GLY A 109 -5.92 -20.31 -4.47
CA GLY A 109 -5.13 -21.41 -3.89
C GLY A 109 -3.63 -21.26 -4.09
N GLY A 110 -3.15 -20.12 -4.60
CA GLY A 110 -1.73 -19.86 -4.84
C GLY A 110 -1.45 -18.41 -5.14
N ALA A 111 -0.27 -18.12 -5.68
CA ALA A 111 0.07 -16.79 -6.19
C ALA A 111 -0.22 -16.77 -7.70
N ILE A 112 -1.47 -16.54 -8.07
CA ILE A 112 -1.94 -16.62 -9.46
C ILE A 112 -2.73 -15.35 -9.77
N LEU A 113 -2.17 -14.50 -10.64
CA LEU A 113 -2.81 -13.28 -11.06
C LEU A 113 -3.86 -13.57 -12.14
N THR A 114 -5.13 -13.46 -11.77
CA THR A 114 -6.27 -13.59 -12.68
C THR A 114 -7.03 -12.27 -12.75
N TRP A 115 -7.61 -11.98 -13.92
CA TRP A 115 -8.26 -10.69 -14.16
C TRP A 115 -9.45 -10.42 -13.22
N TRP A 116 -10.14 -11.45 -12.69
CA TRP A 116 -11.26 -11.29 -11.76
C TRP A 116 -10.80 -11.13 -10.30
N VAL A 117 -9.61 -11.64 -9.94
CA VAL A 117 -9.03 -11.52 -8.60
C VAL A 117 -8.37 -10.16 -8.41
N VAL A 118 -7.79 -9.58 -9.46
CA VAL A 118 -7.10 -8.29 -9.41
C VAL A 118 -7.96 -7.17 -8.82
N PRO A 119 -9.21 -6.93 -9.26
CA PRO A 119 -10.06 -5.91 -8.65
C PRO A 119 -10.33 -6.17 -7.17
N ILE A 120 -10.51 -7.42 -6.78
CA ILE A 120 -10.76 -7.81 -5.38
C ILE A 120 -9.51 -7.54 -4.53
N MET A 121 -8.33 -7.90 -5.00
CA MET A 121 -7.06 -7.60 -4.34
C MET A 121 -6.86 -6.09 -4.15
N LEU A 122 -7.15 -5.30 -5.18
CA LEU A 122 -7.03 -3.84 -5.11
C LEU A 122 -8.01 -3.23 -4.10
N ILE A 123 -9.24 -3.70 -4.06
CA ILE A 123 -10.26 -3.23 -3.09
C ILE A 123 -9.83 -3.59 -1.67
N VAL A 124 -9.43 -4.82 -1.42
CA VAL A 124 -8.96 -5.27 -0.10
C VAL A 124 -7.70 -4.51 0.31
N GLY A 125 -6.75 -4.35 -0.60
CA GLY A 125 -5.53 -3.59 -0.37
C GLY A 125 -5.78 -2.11 -0.09
N PHE A 126 -6.79 -1.52 -0.69
CA PHE A 126 -7.20 -0.14 -0.43
C PHE A 126 -7.90 0.00 0.94
N LEU A 127 -8.85 -0.87 1.24
CA LEU A 127 -9.65 -0.77 2.46
C LEU A 127 -8.86 -1.10 3.73
N THR A 128 -7.87 -1.98 3.65
CA THR A 128 -7.08 -2.41 4.82
C THR A 128 -6.30 -1.26 5.47
N PRO A 129 -5.47 -0.47 4.74
CA PRO A 129 -4.69 0.61 5.35
C PRO A 129 -5.45 1.93 5.45
N TRP A 130 -6.58 2.09 4.79
CA TRP A 130 -7.30 3.36 4.72
C TRP A 130 -7.67 3.93 6.10
N PRO A 131 -8.30 3.16 7.02
CA PRO A 131 -8.58 3.65 8.37
C PRO A 131 -7.30 3.98 9.15
N TYR A 132 -6.26 3.19 9.00
CA TYR A 132 -4.95 3.45 9.61
C TYR A 132 -4.33 4.76 9.11
N ASN A 133 -4.38 5.00 7.82
CA ASN A 133 -3.89 6.24 7.22
C ASN A 133 -4.68 7.45 7.69
N TYR A 134 -6.00 7.33 7.84
CA TYR A 134 -6.84 8.37 8.43
C TYR A 134 -6.40 8.69 9.87
N TRP A 135 -6.26 7.65 10.70
CA TRP A 135 -5.84 7.81 12.09
C TRP A 135 -4.46 8.48 12.19
N ARG A 136 -3.54 8.08 11.33
CA ARG A 136 -2.19 8.64 11.30
C ARG A 136 -2.20 10.12 10.90
N LEU A 137 -2.96 10.51 9.90
CA LEU A 137 -3.09 11.90 9.48
C LEU A 137 -3.69 12.75 10.60
N LYS A 138 -4.69 12.23 11.30
CA LYS A 138 -5.28 12.93 12.45
C LYS A 138 -4.32 13.08 13.61
N LYS A 139 -3.56 12.04 13.92
CA LYS A 139 -2.62 12.04 15.05
C LYS A 139 -1.43 12.98 14.81
N PHE A 140 -0.94 13.06 13.59
CA PHE A 140 0.26 13.83 13.26
C PHE A 140 0.00 15.23 12.71
N GLY A 141 -1.16 15.82 12.97
CA GLY A 141 -1.34 17.27 12.91
C GLY A 141 -2.13 17.80 11.72
N ILE A 142 -2.91 16.98 11.01
CA ILE A 142 -3.84 17.50 10.02
C ILE A 142 -5.18 17.79 10.70
N ASN A 143 -5.40 19.06 11.00
CA ASN A 143 -6.66 19.49 11.55
C ASN A 143 -7.77 19.44 10.49
N CYS A 144 -8.96 19.09 10.93
CA CYS A 144 -10.16 19.20 10.13
C CYS A 144 -10.58 20.67 10.08
N HIS A 145 -10.47 21.27 8.90
CA HIS A 145 -10.98 22.61 8.63
C HIS A 145 -12.18 22.54 7.72
#